data_0a7d1314c8935b1bfc792c8840cd2291
#
_entry.id   0a7d1314c8935b1bfc792c8840cd2291
#
_cell.length_a   1.000
_cell.length_b   1.000
_cell.length_c   1.000
_cell.angle_alpha   90.00
_cell.angle_beta   90.00
_cell.angle_gamma   90.00
#
_symmetry.space_group_name_H-M   'P 1'
#
loop_
_entity.id
_entity.type
_entity.pdbx_description
1 polymer ?
#
loop_
_entity_poly.entity_id
_entity_poly.type
_entity_poly.pdbx_seq_one_letter_code
_entity_poly.pdbx_strand_id
1 'polypeptide(L)'
;FDYWLKDIDNGVEAEPAVHYFCMGAGAWRTASTWPPEGLGEAVYYLHSEGRAQQATGDGYLHVRPPEGDESADIYVYDPYDPCPTLWTSEHFTVPADRRHLENRSDILYYQTAPLERDVEVVGYPEVVLYAVSSAPDTDFFARLVDEDPQSAALEICYGMVRARHRNSLDAESLIEPGAVVEYRIRLGATACRFVRGHRIRLEITS
;
A
#
# COMPACT_ATOMS: atom_id res chain seq x y z
N PHE A 1 -4.04 -2.89 -31.54
CA PHE A 1 -3.41 -3.75 -32.56
C PHE A 1 -3.82 -3.32 -33.96
N ASP A 2 -5.11 -3.03 -34.24
CA ASP A 2 -5.59 -2.73 -35.60
C ASP A 2 -4.89 -1.50 -36.19
N TYR A 3 -4.74 -0.42 -35.41
CA TYR A 3 -4.02 0.77 -35.82
C TYR A 3 -2.51 0.48 -36.02
N TRP A 4 -1.81 0.00 -34.96
CA TRP A 4 -0.35 -0.11 -34.95
C TRP A 4 0.23 -1.27 -35.76
N LEU A 5 -0.53 -2.34 -36.00
CA LEU A 5 -0.03 -3.52 -36.66
C LEU A 5 -0.69 -3.80 -38.03
N LYS A 6 -1.83 -3.16 -38.32
CA LYS A 6 -2.59 -3.39 -39.57
C LYS A 6 -2.82 -2.08 -40.33
N ASP A 7 -2.30 -0.94 -39.85
CA ASP A 7 -2.46 0.39 -40.44
C ASP A 7 -3.94 0.78 -40.68
N ILE A 8 -4.84 0.28 -39.79
CA ILE A 8 -6.27 0.61 -39.83
C ILE A 8 -6.50 1.85 -38.97
N ASP A 9 -6.87 2.96 -39.59
CA ASP A 9 -7.31 4.16 -38.86
C ASP A 9 -8.63 3.87 -38.12
N ASN A 10 -8.54 3.78 -36.82
CA ASN A 10 -9.68 3.50 -35.91
C ASN A 10 -9.89 4.61 -34.87
N GLY A 11 -9.23 5.76 -35.05
CA GLY A 11 -9.37 6.93 -34.20
C GLY A 11 -8.66 6.85 -32.85
N VAL A 12 -7.88 5.78 -32.57
CA VAL A 12 -7.23 5.57 -31.25
C VAL A 12 -6.26 6.69 -30.87
N GLU A 13 -5.64 7.38 -31.85
CA GLU A 13 -4.75 8.51 -31.59
C GLU A 13 -5.48 9.77 -31.10
N ALA A 14 -6.78 9.87 -31.37
CA ALA A 14 -7.61 10.96 -30.88
C ALA A 14 -8.18 10.73 -29.47
N GLU A 15 -8.03 9.50 -28.95
CA GLU A 15 -8.45 9.17 -27.59
C GLU A 15 -7.45 9.71 -26.55
N PRO A 16 -7.90 10.00 -25.32
CA PRO A 16 -7.01 10.30 -24.21
C PRO A 16 -5.99 9.17 -24.00
N ALA A 17 -4.73 9.54 -23.72
CA ALA A 17 -3.63 8.56 -23.60
C ALA A 17 -3.82 7.56 -22.45
N VAL A 18 -4.60 7.91 -21.43
CA VAL A 18 -4.82 7.09 -20.23
C VAL A 18 -6.32 6.90 -20.01
N HIS A 19 -6.73 5.65 -19.90
CA HIS A 19 -8.05 5.24 -19.43
C HIS A 19 -7.87 4.41 -18.18
N TYR A 20 -8.55 4.76 -17.10
CA TYR A 20 -8.44 4.04 -15.83
C TYR A 20 -9.79 3.91 -15.13
N PHE A 21 -9.97 2.78 -14.45
CA PHE A 21 -11.14 2.54 -13.63
C PHE A 21 -10.86 2.98 -12.20
N CYS A 22 -11.70 3.87 -11.66
CA CYS A 22 -11.61 4.29 -10.26
C CYS A 22 -12.47 3.36 -9.40
N MET A 23 -11.82 2.46 -8.67
CA MET A 23 -12.45 1.58 -7.69
C MET A 23 -13.15 2.41 -6.61
N GLY A 24 -14.19 1.88 -5.98
CA GLY A 24 -14.99 2.63 -5.00
C GLY A 24 -15.89 3.72 -5.63
N ALA A 25 -15.45 4.38 -6.71
CA ALA A 25 -16.30 5.26 -7.51
C ALA A 25 -17.12 4.51 -8.57
N GLY A 26 -16.68 3.29 -8.93
CA GLY A 26 -17.33 2.46 -9.94
C GLY A 26 -17.36 3.09 -11.34
N ALA A 27 -16.37 3.93 -11.70
CA ALA A 27 -16.40 4.73 -12.90
C ALA A 27 -15.09 4.69 -13.68
N TRP A 28 -15.18 4.62 -15.01
CA TRP A 28 -14.06 4.85 -15.92
C TRP A 28 -13.77 6.35 -16.02
N ARG A 29 -12.50 6.68 -16.08
CA ARG A 29 -11.98 8.04 -16.24
C ARG A 29 -10.85 8.06 -17.26
N THR A 30 -10.56 9.26 -17.75
CA THR A 30 -9.51 9.49 -18.73
C THR A 30 -8.57 10.59 -18.25
N ALA A 31 -7.31 10.54 -18.72
CA ALA A 31 -6.30 11.55 -18.48
C ALA A 31 -5.31 11.63 -19.65
N SER A 32 -4.58 12.73 -19.74
CA SER A 32 -3.48 12.91 -20.69
C SER A 32 -2.21 12.20 -20.25
N THR A 33 -2.00 12.08 -18.94
CA THR A 33 -0.81 11.48 -18.32
C THR A 33 -1.18 10.57 -17.14
N TRP A 34 -0.23 9.74 -16.72
CA TRP A 34 -0.36 8.97 -15.50
C TRP A 34 0.83 9.24 -14.55
N PRO A 35 0.62 9.63 -13.30
CA PRO A 35 -0.68 10.01 -12.73
C PRO A 35 -1.34 11.20 -13.43
N PRO A 36 -2.68 11.39 -13.29
CA PRO A 36 -3.36 12.58 -13.82
C PRO A 36 -2.77 13.87 -13.26
N GLU A 37 -2.72 14.91 -14.07
CA GLU A 37 -2.26 16.23 -13.63
C GLU A 37 -3.24 16.87 -12.63
N GLY A 38 -2.71 17.79 -11.81
CA GLY A 38 -3.53 18.57 -10.86
C GLY A 38 -3.91 17.83 -9.57
N LEU A 39 -3.36 16.63 -9.35
CA LEU A 39 -3.51 15.93 -8.07
C LEU A 39 -2.65 16.59 -6.99
N GLY A 40 -3.22 16.72 -5.78
CA GLY A 40 -2.47 17.08 -4.58
C GLY A 40 -1.77 15.87 -3.97
N GLU A 41 -0.64 16.11 -3.32
CA GLU A 41 0.03 15.11 -2.52
C GLU A 41 -0.49 15.16 -1.08
N ALA A 42 -0.73 14.00 -0.48
CA ALA A 42 -1.12 13.87 0.93
C ALA A 42 -0.10 12.98 1.65
N VAL A 43 0.43 13.47 2.76
CA VAL A 43 1.37 12.74 3.61
C VAL A 43 0.66 12.33 4.89
N TYR A 44 0.77 11.06 5.24
CA TYR A 44 0.34 10.50 6.51
C TYR A 44 1.54 9.94 7.26
N TYR A 45 1.58 10.15 8.56
CA TYR A 45 2.61 9.62 9.44
C TYR A 45 2.07 8.42 10.20
N LEU A 46 2.94 7.45 10.42
CA LEU A 46 2.66 6.27 11.25
C LEU A 46 2.82 6.67 12.71
N HIS A 47 1.84 6.34 13.53
CA HIS A 47 1.85 6.57 14.97
C HIS A 47 1.47 5.31 15.71
N SER A 48 2.10 5.04 16.85
CA SER A 48 1.79 3.94 17.75
C SER A 48 2.44 4.12 19.12
N GLU A 49 1.92 3.43 20.11
CA GLU A 49 2.57 3.23 21.42
C GLU A 49 3.18 1.82 21.52
N GLY A 50 3.51 1.18 20.39
CA GLY A 50 4.17 -0.12 20.32
C GLY A 50 3.22 -1.31 20.25
N ARG A 51 1.95 -1.13 19.83
CA ARG A 51 0.95 -2.20 19.73
C ARG A 51 0.24 -2.24 18.38
N ALA A 52 0.89 -1.76 17.30
CA ALA A 52 0.31 -1.81 15.96
C ALA A 52 0.23 -3.23 15.37
N GLN A 53 0.81 -4.27 16.01
CA GLN A 53 0.69 -5.67 15.60
C GLN A 53 -0.69 -6.31 15.85
N GLN A 54 -1.66 -5.52 16.26
CA GLN A 54 -3.06 -5.94 16.43
C GLN A 54 -3.96 -5.06 15.60
N ALA A 55 -4.87 -5.63 14.84
CA ALA A 55 -5.83 -4.85 14.02
C ALA A 55 -6.70 -3.90 14.87
N THR A 56 -6.92 -4.22 16.14
CA THR A 56 -7.59 -3.38 17.15
C THR A 56 -6.60 -2.66 18.06
N GLY A 57 -5.32 -2.60 17.68
CA GLY A 57 -4.25 -1.95 18.44
C GLY A 57 -4.29 -0.43 18.36
N ASP A 58 -3.14 0.18 18.59
CA ASP A 58 -3.01 1.64 18.68
C ASP A 58 -2.34 2.27 17.44
N GLY A 59 -2.03 1.45 16.41
CA GLY A 59 -1.47 1.97 15.17
C GLY A 59 -2.45 2.87 14.44
N TYR A 60 -2.07 4.14 14.18
CA TYR A 60 -2.91 5.06 13.44
C TYR A 60 -2.12 5.88 12.42
N LEU A 61 -2.83 6.34 11.39
CA LEU A 61 -2.35 7.24 10.34
C LEU A 61 -2.86 8.65 10.59
N HIS A 62 -1.96 9.63 10.65
CA HIS A 62 -2.33 11.02 10.83
C HIS A 62 -1.49 11.95 9.95
N VAL A 63 -2.07 13.08 9.57
CA VAL A 63 -1.39 14.10 8.75
C VAL A 63 -0.38 14.95 9.53
N ARG A 64 -0.38 14.89 10.87
CA ARG A 64 0.61 15.56 11.71
C ARG A 64 1.76 14.61 11.98
N PRO A 65 3.01 15.08 11.90
CA PRO A 65 4.15 14.27 12.31
C PRO A 65 4.13 14.01 13.83
N PRO A 66 4.84 12.97 14.31
CA PRO A 66 5.07 12.74 15.72
C PRO A 66 5.67 13.99 16.39
N GLU A 67 5.18 14.33 17.59
CA GLU A 67 5.69 15.47 18.37
C GLU A 67 6.92 15.09 19.24
N GLY A 68 7.25 13.80 19.32
CA GLY A 68 8.36 13.27 20.13
C GLY A 68 8.67 11.84 19.72
N ASP A 69 9.45 11.16 20.56
CA ASP A 69 9.78 9.74 20.37
C ASP A 69 8.56 8.88 20.69
N GLU A 70 8.15 8.06 19.74
CA GLU A 70 7.12 7.04 19.91
C GLU A 70 7.76 5.65 20.05
N SER A 71 7.05 4.73 20.71
CA SER A 71 7.54 3.36 20.88
C SER A 71 7.57 2.65 19.54
N ALA A 72 8.64 1.89 19.28
CA ALA A 72 8.73 1.08 18.08
C ALA A 72 7.74 -0.11 18.14
N ASP A 73 7.05 -0.36 17.04
CA ASP A 73 6.29 -1.59 16.86
C ASP A 73 7.21 -2.74 16.52
N ILE A 74 6.94 -3.91 17.08
CA ILE A 74 7.78 -5.10 16.92
C ILE A 74 6.91 -6.27 16.48
N TYR A 75 7.36 -6.99 15.48
CA TYR A 75 6.79 -8.29 15.11
C TYR A 75 7.91 -9.31 14.82
N VAL A 76 7.55 -10.57 14.81
CA VAL A 76 8.46 -11.66 14.47
C VAL A 76 8.04 -12.26 13.13
N TYR A 77 8.95 -12.21 12.16
CA TYR A 77 8.79 -12.92 10.91
C TYR A 77 9.25 -14.37 11.07
N ASP A 78 8.34 -15.31 10.76
CA ASP A 78 8.66 -16.74 10.71
C ASP A 78 8.64 -17.22 9.25
N PRO A 79 9.78 -17.59 8.65
CA PRO A 79 9.80 -18.09 7.27
C PRO A 79 9.06 -19.41 7.07
N TYR A 80 8.70 -20.15 8.13
CA TYR A 80 7.91 -21.36 8.05
C TYR A 80 6.39 -21.10 8.15
N ASP A 81 5.99 -19.91 8.58
CA ASP A 81 4.60 -19.42 8.58
C ASP A 81 4.50 -17.99 8.07
N PRO A 82 4.91 -17.72 6.81
CA PRO A 82 4.91 -16.38 6.25
C PRO A 82 3.47 -15.84 6.14
N CYS A 83 3.34 -14.51 6.17
CA CYS A 83 2.05 -13.87 5.92
C CYS A 83 1.54 -14.26 4.53
N PRO A 84 0.38 -14.95 4.43
CA PRO A 84 -0.09 -15.47 3.16
C PRO A 84 -0.55 -14.35 2.23
N THR A 85 -0.35 -14.55 0.92
CA THR A 85 -1.12 -13.81 -0.08
C THR A 85 -2.51 -14.41 -0.19
N LEU A 86 -3.53 -13.55 -0.23
CA LEU A 86 -4.91 -13.97 -0.44
C LEU A 86 -5.29 -13.99 -1.94
N TRP A 87 -4.38 -13.57 -2.80
CA TRP A 87 -4.56 -13.62 -4.24
C TRP A 87 -4.39 -15.04 -4.74
N THR A 88 -5.40 -15.55 -5.42
CA THR A 88 -5.35 -16.83 -6.13
C THR A 88 -5.54 -16.60 -7.61
N SER A 89 -5.18 -17.59 -8.44
CA SER A 89 -5.41 -17.53 -9.89
C SER A 89 -6.90 -17.32 -10.26
N GLU A 90 -7.80 -17.66 -9.37
CA GLU A 90 -9.24 -17.50 -9.55
C GLU A 90 -9.73 -16.11 -9.13
N HIS A 91 -8.92 -15.35 -8.38
CA HIS A 91 -9.30 -14.09 -7.74
C HIS A 91 -8.55 -12.86 -8.28
N PHE A 92 -7.94 -12.93 -9.44
CA PHE A 92 -7.30 -11.77 -10.08
C PHE A 92 -8.25 -10.58 -10.32
N THR A 93 -9.52 -10.78 -10.15
CA THR A 93 -10.55 -9.77 -10.45
C THR A 93 -11.23 -9.18 -9.22
N VAL A 94 -10.94 -9.70 -8.04
CA VAL A 94 -11.62 -9.27 -6.80
C VAL A 94 -10.58 -8.92 -5.74
N PRO A 95 -10.66 -7.72 -5.14
CA PRO A 95 -9.81 -7.37 -4.00
C PRO A 95 -9.96 -8.38 -2.87
N ALA A 96 -8.84 -8.77 -2.26
CA ALA A 96 -8.84 -9.71 -1.15
C ALA A 96 -9.34 -9.04 0.14
N ASP A 97 -10.26 -9.68 0.86
CA ASP A 97 -10.67 -9.24 2.20
C ASP A 97 -9.65 -9.71 3.24
N ARG A 98 -8.93 -8.77 3.81
CA ARG A 98 -7.82 -9.02 4.71
C ARG A 98 -8.21 -9.24 6.17
N ARG A 99 -9.49 -9.13 6.54
CA ARG A 99 -9.96 -9.42 7.91
C ARG A 99 -9.65 -10.86 8.37
N HIS A 100 -9.50 -11.79 7.43
CA HIS A 100 -9.09 -13.17 7.73
C HIS A 100 -7.69 -13.26 8.35
N LEU A 101 -6.86 -12.23 8.22
CA LEU A 101 -5.50 -12.18 8.73
C LEU A 101 -5.35 -11.37 10.03
N GLU A 102 -6.43 -10.77 10.54
CA GLU A 102 -6.37 -9.86 11.70
C GLU A 102 -5.97 -10.54 13.02
N ASN A 103 -5.98 -11.85 13.08
CA ASN A 103 -5.47 -12.61 14.23
C ASN A 103 -3.96 -12.87 14.18
N ARG A 104 -3.27 -12.46 13.10
CA ARG A 104 -1.81 -12.60 12.99
C ARG A 104 -1.13 -11.47 13.75
N SER A 105 -0.01 -11.81 14.39
CA SER A 105 0.83 -10.86 15.14
C SER A 105 2.08 -10.40 14.35
N ASP A 106 2.23 -10.87 13.11
CA ASP A 106 3.33 -10.52 12.19
C ASP A 106 2.92 -9.48 11.14
N ILE A 107 1.79 -8.82 11.34
CA ILE A 107 1.31 -7.71 10.52
C ILE A 107 1.16 -6.49 11.42
N LEU A 108 1.74 -5.37 11.03
CA LEU A 108 1.49 -4.07 11.65
C LEU A 108 0.33 -3.37 10.93
N TYR A 109 -0.59 -2.82 11.70
CA TYR A 109 -1.81 -2.17 11.22
C TYR A 109 -1.81 -0.70 11.62
N TYR A 110 -1.86 0.20 10.64
CA TYR A 110 -2.03 1.64 10.85
C TYR A 110 -3.25 2.12 10.09
N GLN A 111 -4.17 2.80 10.74
CA GLN A 111 -5.43 3.20 10.13
C GLN A 111 -5.80 4.63 10.48
N THR A 112 -6.48 5.32 9.57
CA THR A 112 -7.02 6.65 9.86
C THR A 112 -8.22 6.55 10.80
N ALA A 113 -8.63 7.67 11.40
CA ALA A 113 -10.01 7.81 11.86
C ALA A 113 -10.97 7.57 10.67
N PRO A 114 -12.25 7.25 10.93
CA PRO A 114 -13.24 7.19 9.85
C PRO A 114 -13.22 8.49 9.04
N LEU A 115 -13.17 8.36 7.72
CA LEU A 115 -13.09 9.48 6.81
C LEU A 115 -14.36 10.36 6.92
N GLU A 116 -14.17 11.67 7.06
CA GLU A 116 -15.28 12.63 7.10
C GLU A 116 -15.90 12.91 5.73
N ARG A 117 -15.15 12.60 4.66
CA ARG A 117 -15.53 12.76 3.24
C ARG A 117 -14.84 11.69 2.40
N ASP A 118 -15.32 11.52 1.18
CA ASP A 118 -14.65 10.66 0.20
C ASP A 118 -13.24 11.18 -0.07
N VAL A 119 -12.28 10.27 -0.18
CA VAL A 119 -10.88 10.55 -0.54
C VAL A 119 -10.51 9.69 -1.74
N GLU A 120 -10.05 10.33 -2.81
CA GLU A 120 -9.54 9.60 -3.97
C GLU A 120 -8.02 9.55 -3.94
N VAL A 121 -7.48 8.34 -4.06
CA VAL A 121 -6.05 8.06 -4.21
C VAL A 121 -5.82 7.59 -5.63
N VAL A 122 -5.05 8.35 -6.40
CA VAL A 122 -4.77 8.06 -7.81
C VAL A 122 -3.28 8.24 -8.07
N GLY A 123 -2.64 7.22 -8.60
CA GLY A 123 -1.21 7.25 -8.89
C GLY A 123 -0.46 6.11 -8.23
N TYR A 124 0.70 6.41 -7.67
CA TYR A 124 1.60 5.47 -7.02
C TYR A 124 1.80 5.87 -5.55
N PRO A 125 1.04 5.31 -4.61
CA PRO A 125 1.33 5.51 -3.19
C PRO A 125 2.73 5.00 -2.85
N GLU A 126 3.40 5.67 -1.92
CA GLU A 126 4.73 5.29 -1.44
C GLU A 126 4.72 5.24 0.08
N VAL A 127 5.42 4.27 0.65
CA VAL A 127 5.69 4.18 2.08
C VAL A 127 7.17 4.41 2.32
N VAL A 128 7.51 5.36 3.18
CA VAL A 128 8.86 5.55 3.72
C VAL A 128 8.87 4.93 5.11
N LEU A 129 9.56 3.81 5.24
CA LEU A 129 9.62 3.02 6.47
C LEU A 129 11.01 3.09 7.07
N TYR A 130 11.12 3.47 8.34
CA TYR A 130 12.33 3.32 9.13
C TYR A 130 12.21 2.05 9.97
N ALA A 131 13.03 1.06 9.70
CA ALA A 131 12.93 -0.22 10.36
C ALA A 131 14.30 -0.79 10.76
N VAL A 132 14.25 -1.67 11.74
CA VAL A 132 15.39 -2.46 12.25
C VAL A 132 15.10 -3.93 12.01
N SER A 133 16.09 -4.69 11.56
CA SER A 133 16.01 -6.14 11.49
C SER A 133 17.10 -6.78 12.32
N SER A 134 16.82 -7.94 12.93
CA SER A 134 17.82 -8.78 13.58
C SER A 134 18.61 -9.65 12.58
N ALA A 135 18.18 -9.69 11.31
CA ALA A 135 18.82 -10.42 10.23
C ALA A 135 19.53 -9.47 9.25
N PRO A 136 20.55 -9.93 8.52
CA PRO A 136 21.27 -9.10 7.55
C PRO A 136 20.47 -8.83 6.27
N ASP A 137 19.36 -9.52 6.07
CA ASP A 137 18.43 -9.35 4.95
C ASP A 137 17.02 -9.78 5.36
N THR A 138 16.01 -9.10 4.79
CA THR A 138 14.59 -9.42 4.95
C THR A 138 13.80 -8.76 3.82
N ASP A 139 12.52 -9.08 3.72
CA ASP A 139 11.58 -8.36 2.86
C ASP A 139 10.66 -7.49 3.72
N PHE A 140 10.26 -6.32 3.19
CA PHE A 140 9.16 -5.55 3.74
C PHE A 140 8.09 -5.38 2.68
N PHE A 141 6.87 -5.78 3.04
CA PHE A 141 5.66 -5.56 2.24
C PHE A 141 4.84 -4.44 2.87
N ALA A 142 4.32 -3.57 2.04
CA ALA A 142 3.33 -2.57 2.43
C ALA A 142 2.08 -2.73 1.59
N ARG A 143 0.89 -2.69 2.21
CA ARG A 143 -0.41 -2.85 1.56
C ARG A 143 -1.33 -1.70 1.94
N LEU A 144 -1.91 -1.09 0.92
CA LEU A 144 -2.98 -0.11 1.09
C LEU A 144 -4.31 -0.84 1.06
N VAL A 145 -5.13 -0.60 2.05
CA VAL A 145 -6.39 -1.32 2.28
C VAL A 145 -7.51 -0.30 2.49
N ASP A 146 -8.64 -0.52 1.82
CA ASP A 146 -9.90 0.18 2.10
C ASP A 146 -10.67 -0.61 3.15
N GLU A 147 -10.77 -0.07 4.34
CA GLU A 147 -11.47 -0.68 5.45
C GLU A 147 -12.86 -0.06 5.61
N ASP A 148 -13.89 -0.84 5.30
CA ASP A 148 -15.25 -0.59 5.75
C ASP A 148 -15.44 -1.26 7.12
N PRO A 149 -15.62 -0.51 8.21
CA PRO A 149 -15.77 -1.07 9.55
C PRO A 149 -16.93 -2.05 9.71
N GLN A 150 -17.85 -2.08 8.76
CA GLN A 150 -19.06 -2.92 8.81
C GLN A 150 -18.96 -4.17 7.94
N SER A 151 -18.19 -4.16 6.87
CA SER A 151 -18.27 -5.21 5.85
C SER A 151 -16.96 -5.88 5.46
N ALA A 152 -15.88 -5.13 5.17
CA ALA A 152 -14.66 -5.69 4.60
C ALA A 152 -13.42 -4.80 4.81
N ALA A 153 -12.25 -5.41 4.72
CA ALA A 153 -10.96 -4.72 4.60
C ALA A 153 -10.32 -5.14 3.27
N LEU A 154 -10.54 -4.37 2.21
CA LEU A 154 -10.18 -4.74 0.85
C LEU A 154 -8.79 -4.24 0.47
N GLU A 155 -7.90 -5.14 0.05
CA GLU A 155 -6.59 -4.79 -0.47
C GLU A 155 -6.72 -4.01 -1.79
N ILE A 156 -6.18 -2.80 -1.84
CA ILE A 156 -6.25 -1.91 -2.99
C ILE A 156 -5.00 -2.03 -3.86
N CYS A 157 -3.84 -1.93 -3.25
CA CYS A 157 -2.55 -2.17 -3.89
C CYS A 157 -1.49 -2.50 -2.85
N TYR A 158 -0.39 -3.06 -3.31
CA TYR A 158 0.75 -3.38 -2.46
C TYR A 158 2.08 -3.09 -3.17
N GLY A 159 3.13 -3.07 -2.39
CA GLY A 159 4.51 -3.01 -2.84
C GLY A 159 5.41 -3.76 -1.89
N MET A 160 6.62 -4.03 -2.33
CA MET A 160 7.64 -4.68 -1.51
C MET A 160 9.02 -4.12 -1.79
N VAL A 161 9.90 -4.28 -0.81
CA VAL A 161 11.34 -4.04 -0.94
C VAL A 161 12.10 -5.16 -0.26
N ARG A 162 13.09 -5.73 -0.94
CA ARG A 162 14.08 -6.59 -0.30
C ARG A 162 15.20 -5.74 0.27
N ALA A 163 15.51 -5.91 1.54
CA ALA A 163 16.45 -5.05 2.27
C ALA A 163 17.80 -4.92 1.57
N ARG A 164 18.37 -6.02 1.08
CA ARG A 164 19.65 -6.00 0.35
C ARG A 164 19.61 -5.26 -0.98
N HIS A 165 18.41 -5.07 -1.57
CA HIS A 165 18.22 -4.35 -2.84
C HIS A 165 17.58 -2.97 -2.67
N ARG A 166 17.49 -2.45 -1.43
CA ARG A 166 16.89 -1.14 -1.13
C ARG A 166 17.50 0.04 -1.89
N ASN A 167 18.78 -0.06 -2.24
CA ASN A 167 19.52 1.02 -2.91
C ASN A 167 19.68 0.77 -4.42
N SER A 168 19.68 -0.49 -4.86
CA SER A 168 19.87 -0.86 -6.27
C SER A 168 19.36 -2.27 -6.50
N LEU A 169 18.74 -2.50 -7.65
CA LEU A 169 18.34 -3.85 -8.09
C LEU A 169 19.54 -4.65 -8.64
N ASP A 170 20.61 -3.96 -9.07
CA ASP A 170 21.78 -4.57 -9.70
C ASP A 170 22.90 -4.90 -8.72
N ALA A 171 22.87 -4.32 -7.50
CA ALA A 171 23.90 -4.50 -6.50
C ALA A 171 23.28 -4.80 -5.12
N GLU A 172 23.77 -5.84 -4.49
CA GLU A 172 23.35 -6.21 -3.14
C GLU A 172 24.09 -5.39 -2.09
N SER A 173 23.35 -4.95 -1.06
CA SER A 173 23.89 -4.25 0.10
C SER A 173 23.18 -4.76 1.35
N LEU A 174 23.78 -5.74 2.03
CA LEU A 174 23.25 -6.27 3.28
C LEU A 174 23.10 -5.17 4.33
N ILE A 175 22.15 -5.34 5.23
CA ILE A 175 21.95 -4.46 6.37
C ILE A 175 22.78 -4.96 7.57
N GLU A 176 23.21 -4.02 8.40
CA GLU A 176 23.79 -4.37 9.71
C GLU A 176 22.63 -4.68 10.66
N PRO A 177 22.58 -5.89 11.25
CA PRO A 177 21.57 -6.24 12.22
C PRO A 177 21.53 -5.25 13.39
N GLY A 178 20.35 -4.74 13.71
CA GLY A 178 20.16 -3.74 14.75
C GLY A 178 20.30 -2.29 14.30
N ALA A 179 20.73 -2.02 13.08
CA ALA A 179 20.77 -0.67 12.53
C ALA A 179 19.40 -0.23 12.03
N VAL A 180 19.07 1.05 12.26
CA VAL A 180 17.89 1.69 11.67
C VAL A 180 18.18 2.00 10.21
N VAL A 181 17.32 1.53 9.31
CA VAL A 181 17.45 1.73 7.87
C VAL A 181 16.17 2.30 7.29
N GLU A 182 16.29 3.26 6.36
CA GLU A 182 15.18 3.76 5.58
C GLU A 182 14.89 2.83 4.40
N TYR A 183 13.63 2.49 4.23
CA TYR A 183 13.11 1.74 3.09
C TYR A 183 12.04 2.54 2.37
N ARG A 184 12.17 2.66 1.05
CA ARG A 184 11.14 3.25 0.19
C ARG A 184 10.41 2.16 -0.54
N ILE A 185 9.12 2.03 -0.24
CA ILE A 185 8.26 0.98 -0.79
C ILE A 185 7.22 1.64 -1.67
N ARG A 186 7.46 1.61 -2.97
CA ARG A 186 6.49 2.10 -3.95
C ARG A 186 5.43 1.02 -4.16
N LEU A 187 4.18 1.37 -3.89
CA LEU A 187 3.04 0.50 -4.12
C LEU A 187 2.64 0.52 -5.61
N GLY A 188 1.88 -0.47 -6.02
CA GLY A 188 1.34 -0.55 -7.37
C GLY A 188 0.51 0.68 -7.77
N ALA A 189 0.44 0.96 -9.06
CA ALA A 189 -0.45 2.00 -9.58
C ALA A 189 -1.89 1.70 -9.19
N THR A 190 -2.59 2.71 -8.67
CA THR A 190 -3.98 2.56 -8.25
C THR A 190 -4.82 3.79 -8.53
N ALA A 191 -6.13 3.57 -8.66
CA ALA A 191 -7.15 4.60 -8.60
C ALA A 191 -8.30 4.07 -7.77
N CYS A 192 -8.46 4.61 -6.57
CA CYS A 192 -9.48 4.17 -5.62
C CYS A 192 -10.10 5.37 -4.90
N ARG A 193 -11.41 5.34 -4.73
CA ARG A 193 -12.15 6.24 -3.85
C ARG A 193 -12.44 5.50 -2.54
N PHE A 194 -11.82 5.95 -1.48
CA PHE A 194 -12.18 5.61 -0.11
C PHE A 194 -13.42 6.40 0.27
N VAL A 195 -14.50 5.73 0.63
CA VAL A 195 -15.78 6.37 0.87
C VAL A 195 -15.85 6.96 2.28
N ARG A 196 -16.61 8.02 2.48
CA ARG A 196 -16.90 8.56 3.80
C ARG A 196 -17.34 7.46 4.78
N GLY A 197 -16.75 7.45 5.98
CA GLY A 197 -16.98 6.44 7.01
C GLY A 197 -16.04 5.25 6.95
N HIS A 198 -15.40 4.98 5.80
CA HIS A 198 -14.31 4.01 5.69
C HIS A 198 -13.03 4.56 6.32
N ARG A 199 -12.01 3.71 6.40
CA ARG A 199 -10.67 4.07 6.85
C ARG A 199 -9.65 3.75 5.77
N ILE A 200 -8.65 4.59 5.64
CA ILE A 200 -7.43 4.22 4.93
C ILE A 200 -6.59 3.42 5.92
N ARG A 201 -6.25 2.18 5.56
CA ARG A 201 -5.43 1.29 6.38
C ARG A 201 -4.16 0.94 5.63
N LEU A 202 -3.04 1.01 6.32
CA LEU A 202 -1.75 0.52 5.86
C LEU A 202 -1.38 -0.71 6.67
N GLU A 203 -0.98 -1.78 5.99
CA GLU A 203 -0.42 -2.96 6.61
C GLU A 203 1.04 -3.12 6.22
N ILE A 204 1.89 -3.44 7.20
CA ILE A 204 3.32 -3.73 7.00
C ILE A 204 3.63 -5.11 7.55
N THR A 205 4.35 -5.92 6.78
CA THR A 205 4.79 -7.27 7.16
C THR A 205 6.08 -7.65 6.41
N SER A 206 6.61 -8.82 6.71
CA SER A 206 7.75 -9.45 6.01
C SER A 206 7.35 -10.71 5.27
#